data_ad46355b58b6088fc778a5c9e8ebd669
#
_entry.id   ad46355b58b6088fc778a5c9e8ebd669
#
_cell.length_a   1.000
_cell.length_b   1.000
_cell.length_c   1.000
_cell.angle_alpha   90.00
_cell.angle_beta   90.00
_cell.angle_gamma   90.00
#
_symmetry.space_group_name_H-M   'P 1'
#
loop_
_entity.id
_entity.type
_entity.pdbx_description
1 polymer ?
#
loop_
_entity_poly.entity_id
_entity_poly.type
_entity_poly.pdbx_seq_one_letter_code
_entity_poly.pdbx_strand_id
1 'polypeptide(L)'
;MYDFEEIRKEDPEIAEAIQAEMARQNSHIELIASENWVSKAVMAAMGSPLTNKYAEGYPGKRYYGGCQCVDVAENLAIERAKKLFGCEYVNVQPHSGAQANMAVQFAMLTPGDKVMGMNLDHGGHLTHGSPVNMSGKYFEITPYGVNEEGVIDYEEV
;
A
#
# COMPACT_ATOMS: atom_id res chain seq x y z
N MET A 1 16.46 -12.98 -15.69
CA MET A 1 15.22 -13.66 -16.08
C MET A 1 14.63 -14.25 -14.81
N TYR A 2 13.33 -14.15 -14.58
CA TYR A 2 12.70 -14.83 -13.45
C TYR A 2 12.63 -16.31 -13.75
N ASP A 3 12.91 -17.15 -12.75
CA ASP A 3 12.79 -18.59 -12.88
C ASP A 3 11.39 -18.99 -12.33
N PHE A 4 10.55 -19.51 -13.19
CA PHE A 4 9.19 -19.98 -12.84
C PHE A 4 9.07 -21.50 -12.96
N GLU A 5 10.19 -22.23 -13.03
CA GLU A 5 10.17 -23.67 -13.27
C GLU A 5 9.47 -24.45 -12.15
N GLU A 6 9.62 -24.02 -10.89
CA GLU A 6 8.91 -24.68 -9.78
C GLU A 6 7.39 -24.46 -9.87
N ILE A 7 6.96 -23.23 -10.22
CA ILE A 7 5.54 -22.93 -10.42
C ILE A 7 5.02 -23.74 -11.63
N ARG A 8 5.79 -23.80 -12.71
CA ARG A 8 5.39 -24.54 -13.93
C ARG A 8 5.21 -26.03 -13.71
N LYS A 9 6.00 -26.62 -12.82
CA LYS A 9 5.88 -28.05 -12.48
C LYS A 9 4.61 -28.34 -11.68
N GLU A 10 4.24 -27.45 -10.78
CA GLU A 10 3.09 -27.62 -9.88
C GLU A 10 1.78 -27.12 -10.51
N ASP A 11 1.84 -25.95 -11.17
CA ASP A 11 0.68 -25.27 -11.78
C ASP A 11 1.09 -24.58 -13.09
N PRO A 12 1.03 -25.28 -14.22
CA PRO A 12 1.39 -24.71 -15.52
C PRO A 12 0.48 -23.56 -15.96
N GLU A 13 -0.80 -23.55 -15.58
CA GLU A 13 -1.74 -22.50 -15.96
C GLU A 13 -1.37 -21.17 -15.30
N ILE A 14 -1.01 -21.19 -14.02
CA ILE A 14 -0.50 -20.01 -13.31
C ILE A 14 0.85 -19.56 -13.85
N ALA A 15 1.75 -20.48 -14.18
CA ALA A 15 3.03 -20.12 -14.78
C ALA A 15 2.85 -19.41 -16.14
N GLU A 16 1.90 -19.85 -16.96
CA GLU A 16 1.56 -19.20 -18.23
C GLU A 16 0.97 -17.81 -18.02
N ALA A 17 0.06 -17.64 -17.06
CA ALA A 17 -0.52 -16.35 -16.72
C ALA A 17 0.55 -15.34 -16.26
N ILE A 18 1.48 -15.76 -15.39
CA ILE A 18 2.60 -14.91 -14.93
C ILE A 18 3.52 -14.54 -16.12
N GLN A 19 3.80 -15.48 -17.01
CA GLN A 19 4.63 -15.24 -18.19
C GLN A 19 3.95 -14.29 -19.17
N ALA A 20 2.63 -14.43 -19.38
CA ALA A 20 1.84 -13.51 -20.19
C ALA A 20 1.83 -12.09 -19.62
N GLU A 21 1.65 -11.94 -18.30
CA GLU A 21 1.71 -10.64 -17.64
C GLU A 21 3.11 -10.00 -17.78
N MET A 22 4.17 -10.77 -17.59
CA MET A 22 5.53 -10.26 -17.83
C MET A 22 5.73 -9.78 -19.27
N ALA A 23 5.18 -10.48 -20.26
CA ALA A 23 5.22 -10.06 -21.66
C ALA A 23 4.38 -8.80 -21.87
N ARG A 24 3.20 -8.69 -21.27
CA ARG A 24 2.36 -7.50 -21.30
C ARG A 24 3.12 -6.28 -20.78
N GLN A 25 3.66 -6.37 -19.58
CA GLN A 25 4.41 -5.29 -18.95
C GLN A 25 5.61 -4.84 -19.80
N ASN A 26 6.32 -5.75 -20.46
CA ASN A 26 7.46 -5.41 -21.31
C ASN A 26 7.07 -4.78 -22.65
N SER A 27 5.83 -4.95 -23.11
CA SER A 27 5.35 -4.48 -24.40
C SER A 27 4.54 -3.18 -24.36
N HIS A 28 4.19 -2.70 -23.16
CA HIS A 28 3.34 -1.52 -22.97
C HIS A 28 4.05 -0.46 -22.12
N ILE A 29 3.61 0.77 -22.29
CA ILE A 29 3.96 1.87 -21.38
C ILE A 29 2.86 1.94 -20.33
N GLU A 30 3.23 1.73 -19.08
CA GLU A 30 2.30 1.83 -17.96
C GLU A 30 2.05 3.31 -17.60
N LEU A 31 0.77 3.72 -17.63
CA LEU A 31 0.35 5.09 -17.33
C LEU A 31 -0.44 5.19 -16.04
N ILE A 32 -0.63 4.09 -15.30
CA ILE A 32 -1.29 4.10 -14.00
C ILE A 32 -0.29 4.56 -12.95
N ALA A 33 -0.49 5.77 -12.42
CA ALA A 33 0.46 6.42 -11.51
C ALA A 33 0.73 5.64 -10.19
N SER A 34 -0.18 4.76 -9.79
CA SER A 34 -0.03 3.91 -8.60
C SER A 34 0.74 2.61 -8.86
N GLU A 35 1.05 2.29 -10.10
CA GLU A 35 1.85 1.12 -10.44
C GLU A 35 3.35 1.44 -10.43
N ASN A 36 4.15 0.50 -9.95
CA ASN A 36 5.59 0.65 -9.87
C ASN A 36 6.30 -0.67 -10.18
N TRP A 37 7.40 -0.57 -10.90
CA TRP A 37 8.26 -1.69 -11.23
C TRP A 37 9.19 -2.00 -10.05
N VAL A 38 8.93 -3.11 -9.38
CA VAL A 38 9.77 -3.54 -8.26
C VAL A 38 11.01 -4.30 -8.73
N SER A 39 12.08 -4.22 -7.94
CA SER A 39 13.31 -4.95 -8.25
C SER A 39 13.12 -6.47 -8.04
N LYS A 40 13.98 -7.25 -8.70
CA LYS A 40 14.02 -8.72 -8.49
C LYS A 40 14.27 -9.08 -7.02
N ALA A 41 15.05 -8.28 -6.29
CA ALA A 41 15.32 -8.50 -4.87
C ALA A 41 14.04 -8.35 -4.03
N VAL A 42 13.19 -7.36 -4.32
CA VAL A 42 11.90 -7.19 -3.64
C VAL A 42 11.00 -8.39 -3.90
N MET A 43 10.86 -8.84 -5.15
CA MET A 43 10.04 -10.02 -5.48
C MET A 43 10.56 -11.30 -4.81
N ALA A 44 11.88 -11.50 -4.78
CA ALA A 44 12.48 -12.65 -4.11
C ALA A 44 12.26 -12.61 -2.58
N ALA A 45 12.31 -11.43 -1.98
CA ALA A 45 12.04 -11.28 -0.54
C ALA A 45 10.58 -11.59 -0.19
N MET A 46 9.61 -11.17 -1.04
CA MET A 46 8.19 -11.46 -0.85
C MET A 46 7.88 -12.96 -0.91
N GLY A 47 8.55 -13.71 -1.80
CA GLY A 47 8.41 -15.17 -1.93
C GLY A 47 9.34 -15.98 -1.03
N SER A 48 9.97 -15.36 -0.03
CA SER A 48 10.89 -16.02 0.89
C SER A 48 10.16 -16.81 2.00
N PRO A 49 10.88 -17.66 2.76
CA PRO A 49 10.33 -18.37 3.91
C PRO A 49 9.70 -17.49 5.00
N LEU A 50 9.97 -16.17 5.00
CA LEU A 50 9.28 -15.22 5.88
C LEU A 50 7.76 -15.20 5.65
N THR A 51 7.30 -15.53 4.44
CA THR A 51 5.89 -15.69 4.09
C THR A 51 5.16 -16.72 4.96
N ASN A 52 5.87 -17.73 5.48
CA ASN A 52 5.30 -18.78 6.31
C ASN A 52 5.09 -18.34 7.77
N LYS A 53 5.65 -17.20 8.18
CA LYS A 53 5.69 -16.82 9.59
C LYS A 53 4.55 -15.89 9.97
N TYR A 54 3.69 -16.36 10.87
CA TYR A 54 2.68 -15.53 11.53
C TYR A 54 3.31 -14.72 12.67
N ALA A 55 3.22 -13.40 12.61
CA ALA A 55 3.97 -12.49 13.48
C ALA A 55 3.09 -11.37 14.06
N GLU A 56 1.91 -11.73 14.60
CA GLU A 56 1.02 -10.78 15.26
C GLU A 56 1.71 -10.07 16.43
N GLY A 57 1.47 -8.77 16.56
CA GLY A 57 2.14 -7.89 17.52
C GLY A 57 3.25 -7.07 16.86
N TYR A 58 4.18 -6.57 17.65
CA TYR A 58 5.27 -5.72 17.22
C TYR A 58 6.64 -6.34 17.58
N PRO A 59 7.74 -5.89 16.95
CA PRO A 59 9.08 -6.38 17.30
C PRO A 59 9.33 -6.36 18.81
N GLY A 60 9.78 -7.49 19.34
CA GLY A 60 9.99 -7.68 20.78
C GLY A 60 8.72 -7.81 21.63
N LYS A 61 7.53 -7.68 21.05
CA LYS A 61 6.21 -7.79 21.73
C LYS A 61 5.24 -8.61 20.87
N ARG A 62 5.65 -9.82 20.50
CA ARG A 62 4.85 -10.74 19.69
C ARG A 62 3.94 -11.62 20.55
N TYR A 63 2.79 -11.98 19.99
CA TYR A 63 1.89 -12.96 20.63
C TYR A 63 2.38 -14.41 20.45
N TYR A 64 3.22 -14.67 19.44
CA TYR A 64 3.73 -16.00 19.11
C TYR A 64 5.25 -16.06 19.17
N GLY A 65 5.77 -17.27 19.47
CA GLY A 65 7.21 -17.54 19.49
C GLY A 65 7.81 -17.62 18.06
N GLY A 66 9.14 -17.63 17.96
CA GLY A 66 9.86 -17.81 16.70
C GLY A 66 9.90 -16.56 15.80
N CYS A 67 9.68 -15.38 16.36
CA CYS A 67 9.60 -14.12 15.57
C CYS A 67 10.93 -13.36 15.48
N GLN A 68 12.03 -13.90 16.03
CA GLN A 68 13.31 -13.19 16.08
C GLN A 68 13.83 -12.74 14.70
N CYS A 69 13.59 -13.53 13.65
CA CYS A 69 14.03 -13.18 12.30
C CYS A 69 13.10 -12.15 11.63
N VAL A 70 11.78 -12.27 11.80
CA VAL A 70 10.84 -11.25 11.30
C VAL A 70 10.97 -9.94 12.05
N ASP A 71 11.35 -9.97 13.33
CA ASP A 71 11.66 -8.75 14.10
C ASP A 71 12.83 -7.98 13.49
N VAL A 72 13.85 -8.69 13.03
CA VAL A 72 14.98 -8.05 12.31
C VAL A 72 14.48 -7.40 11.03
N ALA A 73 13.68 -8.10 10.22
CA ALA A 73 13.15 -7.57 8.97
C ALA A 73 12.28 -6.33 9.20
N GLU A 74 11.37 -6.39 10.17
CA GLU A 74 10.48 -5.27 10.50
C GLU A 74 11.24 -4.08 11.07
N ASN A 75 12.19 -4.29 11.99
CA ASN A 75 13.03 -3.21 12.51
C ASN A 75 13.87 -2.55 11.42
N LEU A 76 14.45 -3.30 10.50
CA LEU A 76 15.16 -2.74 9.34
C LEU A 76 14.25 -1.89 8.47
N ALA A 77 13.01 -2.31 8.23
CA ALA A 77 12.03 -1.54 7.48
C ALA A 77 11.69 -0.22 8.19
N ILE A 78 11.43 -0.28 9.50
CA ILE A 78 11.15 0.90 10.34
C ILE A 78 12.31 1.91 10.28
N GLU A 79 13.53 1.46 10.55
CA GLU A 79 14.70 2.35 10.60
C GLU A 79 15.02 2.96 9.22
N ARG A 80 14.86 2.19 8.14
CA ARG A 80 15.06 2.69 6.79
C ARG A 80 13.98 3.69 6.38
N ALA A 81 12.72 3.45 6.73
CA ALA A 81 11.63 4.38 6.48
C ALA A 81 11.80 5.68 7.29
N LYS A 82 12.18 5.61 8.58
CA LYS A 82 12.54 6.79 9.37
C LYS A 82 13.61 7.64 8.69
N LYS A 83 14.67 6.99 8.22
CA LYS A 83 15.76 7.68 7.53
C LYS A 83 15.32 8.28 6.20
N LEU A 84 14.48 7.57 5.44
CA LEU A 84 14.00 8.02 4.13
C LEU A 84 13.09 9.25 4.24
N PHE A 85 12.17 9.23 5.20
CA PHE A 85 11.15 10.28 5.37
C PHE A 85 11.53 11.34 6.41
N GLY A 86 12.65 11.18 7.13
CA GLY A 86 13.08 12.12 8.17
C GLY A 86 12.12 12.20 9.35
N CYS A 87 11.44 11.10 9.69
CA CYS A 87 10.41 11.05 10.73
C CYS A 87 10.85 10.26 11.96
N GLU A 88 10.23 10.56 13.11
CA GLU A 88 10.55 9.91 14.39
C GLU A 88 9.85 8.56 14.56
N TYR A 89 8.63 8.43 14.02
CA TYR A 89 7.78 7.25 14.18
C TYR A 89 7.36 6.69 12.84
N VAL A 90 7.37 5.37 12.71
CA VAL A 90 6.95 4.65 11.51
C VAL A 90 6.24 3.36 11.93
N ASN A 91 5.12 3.08 11.28
CA ASN A 91 4.49 1.77 11.29
C ASN A 91 4.53 1.20 9.87
N VAL A 92 5.17 0.04 9.71
CA VAL A 92 5.35 -0.63 8.42
C VAL A 92 4.42 -1.83 8.23
N GLN A 93 3.48 -2.04 9.14
CA GLN A 93 2.58 -3.21 9.10
C GLN A 93 1.38 -3.08 8.16
N PRO A 94 0.86 -1.89 7.79
CA PRO A 94 -0.23 -1.83 6.82
C PRO A 94 0.14 -2.55 5.52
N HIS A 95 -0.76 -3.42 5.06
CA HIS A 95 -0.53 -4.20 3.84
C HIS A 95 -0.90 -3.44 2.55
N SER A 96 -1.52 -2.26 2.68
CA SER A 96 -1.90 -1.40 1.55
C SER A 96 -1.97 0.06 1.96
N GLY A 97 -1.91 0.98 0.99
CA GLY A 97 -2.17 2.40 1.22
C GLY A 97 -3.57 2.65 1.78
N ALA A 98 -4.57 1.89 1.35
CA ALA A 98 -5.93 1.97 1.86
C ALA A 98 -5.99 1.63 3.36
N GLN A 99 -5.29 0.59 3.81
CA GLN A 99 -5.22 0.24 5.23
C GLN A 99 -4.46 1.29 6.04
N ALA A 100 -3.36 1.84 5.49
CA ALA A 100 -2.61 2.90 6.15
C ALA A 100 -3.47 4.15 6.36
N ASN A 101 -4.20 4.59 5.34
CA ASN A 101 -5.11 5.73 5.44
C ASN A 101 -6.26 5.46 6.44
N MET A 102 -6.83 4.27 6.41
CA MET A 102 -7.86 3.86 7.37
C MET A 102 -7.33 3.88 8.81
N ALA A 103 -6.11 3.40 9.03
CA ALA A 103 -5.49 3.43 10.36
C ALA A 103 -5.33 4.86 10.90
N VAL A 104 -4.89 5.80 10.04
CA VAL A 104 -4.79 7.22 10.40
C VAL A 104 -6.17 7.81 10.68
N GLN A 105 -7.16 7.55 9.82
CA GLN A 105 -8.52 8.05 10.01
C GLN A 105 -9.12 7.59 11.33
N PHE A 106 -9.05 6.30 11.66
CA PHE A 106 -9.58 5.79 12.92
C PHE A 106 -8.76 6.16 14.16
N ALA A 107 -7.49 6.52 14.00
CA ALA A 107 -6.68 7.05 15.09
C ALA A 107 -7.03 8.51 15.42
N MET A 108 -7.45 9.29 14.42
CA MET A 108 -7.65 10.73 14.53
C MET A 108 -9.12 11.16 14.60
N LEU A 109 -10.03 10.32 14.12
CA LEU A 109 -11.43 10.67 13.87
C LEU A 109 -12.37 9.63 14.47
N THR A 110 -13.60 10.06 14.73
CA THR A 110 -14.76 9.22 15.07
C THR A 110 -15.75 9.18 13.88
N PRO A 111 -16.50 8.08 13.68
CA PRO A 111 -17.55 8.05 12.67
C PRO A 111 -18.50 9.23 12.78
N GLY A 112 -18.73 9.94 11.69
CA GLY A 112 -19.52 11.16 11.62
C GLY A 112 -18.71 12.47 11.66
N ASP A 113 -17.41 12.40 11.93
CA ASP A 113 -16.56 13.60 11.88
C ASP A 113 -16.43 14.13 10.44
N LYS A 114 -16.23 15.43 10.32
CA LYS A 114 -16.02 16.12 9.04
C LYS A 114 -14.63 15.93 8.51
N VAL A 115 -14.52 15.56 7.25
CA VAL A 115 -13.26 15.37 6.54
C VAL A 115 -13.30 16.11 5.21
N MET A 116 -12.29 16.90 4.95
CA MET A 116 -12.08 17.52 3.66
C MET A 116 -11.14 16.66 2.82
N GLY A 117 -11.53 16.38 1.58
CA GLY A 117 -10.74 15.57 0.65
C GLY A 117 -10.85 16.07 -0.78
N MET A 118 -9.78 15.89 -1.56
CA MET A 118 -9.82 16.24 -2.98
C MET A 118 -10.80 15.33 -3.72
N ASN A 119 -11.62 15.93 -4.61
CA ASN A 119 -12.55 15.21 -5.46
C ASN A 119 -11.81 14.18 -6.32
N LEU A 120 -12.38 12.98 -6.44
CA LEU A 120 -11.80 11.88 -7.22
C LEU A 120 -11.54 12.27 -8.67
N ASP A 121 -12.49 13.01 -9.30
CA ASP A 121 -12.38 13.46 -10.69
C ASP A 121 -11.27 14.51 -10.90
N HIS A 122 -10.78 15.11 -9.82
CA HIS A 122 -9.72 16.09 -9.82
C HIS A 122 -8.36 15.53 -9.30
N GLY A 123 -8.23 14.21 -9.24
CA GLY A 123 -7.01 13.54 -8.81
C GLY A 123 -6.99 13.09 -7.34
N GLY A 124 -8.12 13.18 -6.64
CA GLY A 124 -8.27 12.66 -5.29
C GLY A 124 -8.13 11.14 -5.22
N HIS A 125 -7.82 10.62 -4.04
CA HIS A 125 -7.72 9.20 -3.80
C HIS A 125 -9.05 8.63 -3.27
N LEU A 126 -9.40 7.40 -3.65
CA LEU A 126 -10.62 6.70 -3.16
C LEU A 126 -10.76 6.73 -1.64
N THR A 127 -9.66 6.56 -0.90
CA THR A 127 -9.65 6.51 0.56
C THR A 127 -9.76 7.88 1.24
N HIS A 128 -9.93 8.95 0.48
CA HIS A 128 -10.11 10.31 0.98
C HIS A 128 -11.55 10.81 0.81
N GLY A 129 -12.54 9.94 0.99
CA GLY A 129 -13.93 10.33 1.06
C GLY A 129 -14.81 9.89 -0.10
N SER A 130 -14.34 9.04 -1.00
CA SER A 130 -15.19 8.50 -2.07
C SER A 130 -16.40 7.76 -1.48
N PRO A 131 -17.63 7.98 -2.00
CA PRO A 131 -18.84 7.33 -1.48
C PRO A 131 -18.82 5.80 -1.52
N VAL A 132 -17.99 5.21 -2.39
CA VAL A 132 -17.85 3.75 -2.49
C VAL A 132 -16.79 3.19 -1.54
N ASN A 133 -16.00 4.06 -0.90
CA ASN A 133 -14.99 3.70 0.07
C ASN A 133 -15.51 3.82 1.51
N MET A 134 -14.86 3.13 2.46
CA MET A 134 -15.21 3.22 3.87
C MET A 134 -15.14 4.66 4.38
N SER A 135 -14.19 5.48 3.92
CA SER A 135 -14.04 6.87 4.34
C SER A 135 -15.28 7.70 4.03
N GLY A 136 -15.87 7.55 2.84
CA GLY A 136 -17.11 8.23 2.47
C GLY A 136 -18.37 7.67 3.14
N LYS A 137 -18.29 6.48 3.77
CA LYS A 137 -19.41 5.86 4.50
C LYS A 137 -19.38 6.19 6.00
N TYR A 138 -18.20 6.39 6.57
CA TYR A 138 -18.04 6.63 8.00
C TYR A 138 -17.93 8.11 8.37
N PHE A 139 -17.49 8.96 7.44
CA PHE A 139 -17.22 10.37 7.69
C PHE A 139 -18.10 11.29 6.83
N GLU A 140 -18.36 12.49 7.30
CA GLU A 140 -19.02 13.55 6.55
C GLU A 140 -18.01 14.25 5.64
N ILE A 141 -18.08 14.00 4.33
CA ILE A 141 -17.07 14.45 3.39
C ILE A 141 -17.44 15.80 2.77
N THR A 142 -16.51 16.75 2.84
CA THR A 142 -16.54 17.99 2.08
C THR A 142 -15.48 17.91 0.99
N PRO A 143 -15.85 17.65 -0.28
CA PRO A 143 -14.87 17.58 -1.36
C PRO A 143 -14.42 18.99 -1.75
N TYR A 144 -13.14 19.13 -2.16
CA TYR A 144 -12.64 20.30 -2.85
C TYR A 144 -12.06 19.91 -4.22
N GLY A 145 -11.93 20.89 -5.10
CA GLY A 145 -11.52 20.65 -6.47
C GLY A 145 -10.35 21.50 -6.94
N VAL A 146 -10.21 21.56 -8.26
CA VAL A 146 -9.30 22.46 -8.95
C VAL A 146 -10.09 23.42 -9.82
N ASN A 147 -9.55 24.62 -10.04
CA ASN A 147 -10.10 25.62 -10.96
C ASN A 147 -9.87 25.23 -12.43
N GLU A 148 -10.28 26.07 -13.36
CA GLU A 148 -10.12 25.86 -14.81
C GLU A 148 -8.64 25.75 -15.24
N GLU A 149 -7.71 26.27 -14.45
CA GLU A 149 -6.27 26.20 -14.69
C GLU A 149 -5.62 24.91 -14.16
N GLY A 150 -6.41 24.05 -13.47
CA GLY A 150 -5.95 22.80 -12.87
C GLY A 150 -5.19 22.98 -11.54
N VAL A 151 -5.33 24.12 -10.89
CA VAL A 151 -4.75 24.47 -9.59
C VAL A 151 -5.81 24.36 -8.52
N ILE A 152 -5.44 23.92 -7.31
CA ILE A 152 -6.36 23.85 -6.16
C ILE A 152 -7.00 25.24 -5.96
N ASP A 153 -8.31 25.29 -5.93
CA ASP A 153 -9.08 26.48 -5.64
C ASP A 153 -9.10 26.74 -4.15
N TYR A 154 -8.14 27.54 -3.67
CA TYR A 154 -7.99 27.86 -2.25
C TYR A 154 -9.08 28.83 -1.73
N GLU A 155 -9.84 29.44 -2.60
CA GLU A 155 -11.00 30.28 -2.18
C GLU A 155 -12.23 29.38 -1.88
N GLU A 156 -12.33 28.23 -2.57
CA GLU A 156 -13.36 27.23 -2.28
C GLU A 156 -13.03 26.44 -1.01
N VAL A 157 -11.75 26.17 -0.74
CA VAL A 157 -11.26 25.40 0.42
C VAL A 157 -11.34 26.23 1.70
#